data_d7ea84761a6f4f170af50d848e3d9317
#
_entry.id   d7ea84761a6f4f170af50d848e3d9317
#
_cell.length_a   1.000
_cell.length_b   1.000
_cell.length_c   1.000
_cell.angle_alpha   90.00
_cell.angle_beta   90.00
_cell.angle_gamma   90.00
#
_symmetry.space_group_name_H-M   'P 1'
#
loop_
_entity.id
_entity.type
_entity.pdbx_description
1 polymer ?
#
loop_
_entity_poly.entity_id
_entity_poly.type
_entity_poly.pdbx_seq_one_letter_code
_entity_poly.pdbx_strand_id
1 'polypeptide(L)'
;MLVRSSVAQTRLWDSYPTYEIYVSTMNAFATAYPDLCQIVDAGTTIGGRKILLAKISDNVATPEAEPEVLYTGTIHGDETTGFILLLRLIDTLLSGYGSDPRITSLVNNLEIWIGPNTNPDGTYYGGNSTVSGARRYNANGYDLNRNFPNYDGSLNTGAIQTETNLMMNFANNHHFVLAANFHGGAEVVNYPWDYTYTLHPDNNWWINASLVYANSVQANGPSGYFTSVSSNGITNGAAWYVIGGGRQDWMNYSAHCREVTLEISNTKLPAASTLPNYWNYNYNAMLSYLEQANYGIHGVVSDPYGNPLSATISISGHDNAFTTVITDPAKGDFYRFLSPGTYNLTISAAGYPDKVVSNVVVNANTQTPLNITMGELPHYQEISLQPGWNLMSFNINLGSNDFESVFGTGLQQIKNCSQTYSPTMAEHFNTLPALQTAKGYWVNNSSANTLSVQGQLLSPTSHSQALVSGWNLVSYLPDSSMAISTALAGIIDRVQEVRSLNGSWTPSLGGSFSTLEPGKAYWIKVSEPCNLVYP
;
A
#
# COMPACT_ATOMS: atom_id res chain seq x y z
N MET A 1 -22.87 32.42 9.00
CA MET A 1 -21.79 33.27 9.55
C MET A 1 -21.70 32.94 11.04
N LEU A 2 -20.96 31.89 11.39
CA LEU A 2 -20.73 31.48 12.78
C LEU A 2 -19.53 32.31 13.29
N VAL A 3 -19.76 33.09 14.31
CA VAL A 3 -18.73 33.85 15.01
C VAL A 3 -17.79 32.83 15.66
N ARG A 4 -16.61 32.61 15.06
CA ARG A 4 -15.54 31.85 15.69
C ARG A 4 -15.07 32.59 16.92
N SER A 5 -15.32 32.05 18.09
CA SER A 5 -14.79 32.53 19.37
C SER A 5 -13.25 32.41 19.30
N SER A 6 -12.57 33.52 19.07
CA SER A 6 -11.12 33.62 19.08
C SER A 6 -10.59 33.52 20.51
N VAL A 7 -10.24 32.36 20.97
CA VAL A 7 -9.22 32.17 22.00
C VAL A 7 -7.95 31.70 21.31
N ALA A 8 -7.44 32.51 20.42
CA ALA A 8 -6.07 32.39 19.97
C ALA A 8 -5.20 33.02 21.08
N GLN A 9 -4.89 32.24 22.10
CA GLN A 9 -3.76 32.54 22.96
C GLN A 9 -2.53 32.49 22.05
N THR A 10 -1.91 33.64 21.79
CA THR A 10 -0.70 33.76 20.98
C THR A 10 0.40 32.91 21.65
N ARG A 11 0.57 31.66 21.23
CA ARG A 11 1.64 30.79 21.70
C ARG A 11 2.94 31.34 21.16
N LEU A 12 3.87 31.70 22.01
CA LEU A 12 5.15 32.28 21.60
C LEU A 12 6.10 31.25 20.96
N TRP A 13 5.86 29.92 21.16
CA TRP A 13 6.68 28.83 20.66
C TRP A 13 8.18 28.95 21.01
N ASP A 14 8.47 29.63 22.12
CA ASP A 14 9.80 29.93 22.68
C ASP A 14 10.05 29.19 24.00
N SER A 15 9.28 28.15 24.26
CA SER A 15 9.36 27.31 25.46
C SER A 15 9.06 25.85 25.14
N TYR A 16 9.65 24.95 25.91
CA TYR A 16 9.30 23.52 25.87
C TYR A 16 8.12 23.25 26.80
N PRO A 17 7.04 22.60 26.32
CA PRO A 17 5.90 22.25 27.17
C PRO A 17 6.27 21.15 28.17
N THR A 18 5.56 21.09 29.31
CA THR A 18 5.49 19.87 30.11
C THR A 18 4.75 18.79 29.30
N TYR A 19 4.87 17.54 29.72
CA TYR A 19 4.17 16.44 29.03
C TYR A 19 2.65 16.67 29.01
N GLU A 20 2.07 17.11 30.15
CA GLU A 20 0.64 17.40 30.27
C GLU A 20 0.20 18.56 29.36
N ILE A 21 1.03 19.60 29.25
CA ILE A 21 0.77 20.73 28.32
C ILE A 21 0.86 20.26 26.88
N TYR A 22 1.83 19.40 26.54
CA TYR A 22 1.93 18.79 25.20
C TYR A 22 0.65 18.03 24.84
N VAL A 23 0.22 17.10 25.69
CA VAL A 23 -1.00 16.31 25.46
C VAL A 23 -2.24 17.21 25.35
N SER A 24 -2.39 18.18 26.24
CA SER A 24 -3.52 19.12 26.20
C SER A 24 -3.49 20.02 24.97
N THR A 25 -2.30 20.40 24.48
CA THR A 25 -2.11 21.18 23.25
C THR A 25 -2.54 20.39 22.02
N MET A 26 -2.13 19.12 21.90
CA MET A 26 -2.56 18.26 20.81
C MET A 26 -4.09 18.14 20.79
N ASN A 27 -4.72 17.81 21.90
CA ASN A 27 -6.19 17.69 21.96
C ASN A 27 -6.92 19.00 21.68
N ALA A 28 -6.32 20.14 22.05
CA ALA A 28 -6.91 21.46 21.78
C ALA A 28 -6.97 21.78 20.27
N PHE A 29 -6.05 21.28 19.45
CA PHE A 29 -6.12 21.45 17.99
C PHE A 29 -7.39 20.82 17.41
N ALA A 30 -7.69 19.56 17.74
CA ALA A 30 -8.91 18.90 17.27
C ALA A 30 -10.18 19.56 17.82
N THR A 31 -10.14 20.07 19.07
CA THR A 31 -11.27 20.79 19.66
C THR A 31 -11.54 22.13 18.95
N ALA A 32 -10.48 22.85 18.59
CA ALA A 32 -10.59 24.15 17.93
C ALA A 32 -10.93 24.05 16.44
N TYR A 33 -10.51 22.96 15.78
CA TYR A 33 -10.65 22.74 14.34
C TYR A 33 -11.20 21.34 14.04
N PRO A 34 -12.41 20.97 14.52
CA PRO A 34 -12.93 19.59 14.42
C PRO A 34 -13.18 19.11 12.98
N ASP A 35 -13.38 20.04 12.03
CA ASP A 35 -13.57 19.71 10.62
C ASP A 35 -12.25 19.51 9.85
N LEU A 36 -11.11 19.95 10.43
CA LEU A 36 -9.80 19.95 9.80
C LEU A 36 -8.77 19.08 10.52
N CYS A 37 -8.99 18.76 11.79
CA CYS A 37 -8.00 18.11 12.63
C CYS A 37 -8.60 17.00 13.49
N GLN A 38 -7.95 15.84 13.46
CA GLN A 38 -8.19 14.73 14.38
C GLN A 38 -6.89 14.35 15.08
N ILE A 39 -6.95 14.07 16.38
CA ILE A 39 -5.79 13.53 17.12
C ILE A 39 -5.95 12.03 17.25
N VAL A 40 -4.92 11.31 16.81
CA VAL A 40 -4.83 9.85 16.87
C VAL A 40 -3.76 9.46 17.88
N ASP A 41 -4.11 8.53 18.77
CA ASP A 41 -3.21 7.93 19.74
C ASP A 41 -2.65 6.63 19.12
N ALA A 42 -1.39 6.64 18.69
CA ALA A 42 -0.72 5.46 18.15
C ALA A 42 -0.43 4.41 19.23
N GLY A 43 -0.52 4.78 20.50
CA GLY A 43 -0.36 3.88 21.63
C GLY A 43 0.45 4.47 22.77
N THR A 44 0.64 3.64 23.79
CA THR A 44 1.30 4.04 25.04
C THR A 44 2.69 3.37 25.13
N THR A 45 3.70 4.17 25.44
CA THR A 45 5.07 3.72 25.68
C THR A 45 5.19 2.96 27.01
N ILE A 46 6.34 2.34 27.24
CA ILE A 46 6.62 1.60 28.48
C ILE A 46 6.55 2.53 29.72
N GLY A 47 6.96 3.79 29.58
CA GLY A 47 6.87 4.80 30.64
C GLY A 47 5.47 5.36 30.86
N GLY A 48 4.47 4.86 30.15
CA GLY A 48 3.05 5.27 30.28
C GLY A 48 2.68 6.55 29.52
N ARG A 49 3.54 7.03 28.62
CA ARG A 49 3.29 8.23 27.82
C ARG A 49 2.74 7.86 26.44
N LYS A 50 1.93 8.74 25.88
CA LYS A 50 1.25 8.54 24.59
C LYS A 50 2.10 9.05 23.43
N ILE A 51 2.03 8.37 22.30
CA ILE A 51 2.51 8.85 21.00
C ILE A 51 1.28 9.38 20.25
N LEU A 52 1.20 10.71 20.12
CA LEU A 52 0.06 11.40 19.52
C LEU A 52 0.44 11.95 18.14
N LEU A 53 -0.46 11.74 17.16
CA LEU A 53 -0.36 12.31 15.83
C LEU A 53 -1.61 13.17 15.53
N ALA A 54 -1.39 14.29 14.85
CA ALA A 54 -2.45 15.10 14.28
C ALA A 54 -2.65 14.71 12.82
N LYS A 55 -3.86 14.30 12.44
CA LYS A 55 -4.34 14.22 11.07
C LYS A 55 -4.92 15.57 10.69
N ILE A 56 -4.52 16.13 9.54
CA ILE A 56 -4.99 17.42 9.02
C ILE A 56 -5.38 17.23 7.56
N SER A 57 -6.62 17.53 7.20
CA SER A 57 -7.19 17.49 5.86
C SER A 57 -8.43 18.38 5.84
N ASP A 58 -8.85 18.87 4.69
CA ASP A 58 -10.11 19.63 4.53
C ASP A 58 -11.36 18.78 4.75
N ASN A 59 -11.20 17.44 4.68
CA ASN A 59 -12.25 16.46 4.92
C ASN A 59 -11.78 15.36 5.89
N VAL A 60 -11.34 15.77 7.09
CA VAL A 60 -10.61 14.92 8.05
C VAL A 60 -11.33 13.62 8.44
N ALA A 61 -12.67 13.59 8.35
CA ALA A 61 -13.49 12.44 8.73
C ALA A 61 -13.68 11.42 7.58
N THR A 62 -13.41 11.80 6.34
CA THR A 62 -13.66 10.97 5.16
C THR A 62 -12.36 10.69 4.43
N PRO A 63 -11.98 9.42 4.20
CA PRO A 63 -10.82 9.10 3.38
C PRO A 63 -11.03 9.52 1.92
N GLU A 64 -10.05 10.21 1.35
CA GLU A 64 -10.04 10.66 -0.05
C GLU A 64 -8.81 10.10 -0.79
N ALA A 65 -8.87 10.06 -2.13
CA ALA A 65 -7.76 9.65 -2.95
C ALA A 65 -6.75 10.80 -3.10
N GLU A 66 -6.04 11.10 -2.03
CA GLU A 66 -5.02 12.14 -1.93
C GLU A 66 -3.77 11.62 -1.21
N PRO A 67 -2.57 12.19 -1.47
CA PRO A 67 -1.34 11.71 -0.86
C PRO A 67 -1.35 11.81 0.66
N GLU A 68 -1.13 10.69 1.35
CA GLU A 68 -0.90 10.68 2.79
C GLU A 68 0.58 11.03 3.07
N VAL A 69 0.83 12.10 3.80
CA VAL A 69 2.18 12.57 4.13
C VAL A 69 2.42 12.57 5.64
N LEU A 70 3.63 12.19 6.07
CA LEU A 70 3.95 11.99 7.48
C LEU A 70 5.18 12.78 7.91
N TYR A 71 5.01 13.68 8.87
CA TYR A 71 6.11 14.31 9.59
C TYR A 71 6.18 13.80 11.02
N THR A 72 7.35 13.36 11.45
CA THR A 72 7.57 12.93 12.83
C THR A 72 8.84 13.55 13.39
N GLY A 73 8.87 13.73 14.71
CA GLY A 73 10.05 14.24 15.41
C GLY A 73 10.41 13.40 16.62
N THR A 74 11.60 13.67 17.15
CA THR A 74 12.04 13.20 18.45
C THR A 74 12.10 11.67 18.62
N ILE A 75 12.41 10.92 17.57
CA ILE A 75 12.75 9.49 17.73
C ILE A 75 13.93 9.31 18.69
N HIS A 76 14.90 10.24 18.66
CA HIS A 76 15.85 10.46 19.75
C HIS A 76 15.26 11.53 20.66
N GLY A 77 14.97 11.16 21.91
CA GLY A 77 14.24 12.04 22.82
C GLY A 77 14.94 13.35 23.18
N ASP A 78 16.26 13.42 23.01
CA ASP A 78 17.08 14.63 23.25
C ASP A 78 17.18 15.58 22.05
N GLU A 79 16.59 15.23 20.88
CA GLU A 79 16.63 16.02 19.66
C GLU A 79 15.31 16.82 19.50
N THR A 80 15.16 17.87 20.31
CA THR A 80 13.87 18.48 20.61
C THR A 80 13.47 19.65 19.70
N THR A 81 14.33 20.11 18.80
CA THR A 81 14.00 21.21 17.88
C THR A 81 12.78 20.87 17.05
N GLY A 82 12.78 19.69 16.40
CA GLY A 82 11.67 19.20 15.59
C GLY A 82 10.35 19.09 16.36
N PHE A 83 10.40 18.74 17.66
CA PHE A 83 9.22 18.68 18.52
C PHE A 83 8.41 19.98 18.51
N ILE A 84 9.07 21.12 18.74
CA ILE A 84 8.40 22.40 18.79
C ILE A 84 8.03 22.93 17.42
N LEU A 85 8.88 22.72 16.42
CA LEU A 85 8.58 23.13 15.04
C LEU A 85 7.35 22.41 14.50
N LEU A 86 7.21 21.12 14.78
CA LEU A 86 6.07 20.33 14.32
C LEU A 86 4.77 20.69 15.06
N LEU A 87 4.82 20.97 16.37
CA LEU A 87 3.67 21.54 17.09
C LEU A 87 3.22 22.88 16.49
N ARG A 88 4.20 23.75 16.16
CA ARG A 88 3.91 25.03 15.53
C ARG A 88 3.40 24.87 14.10
N LEU A 89 3.86 23.86 13.36
CA LEU A 89 3.37 23.58 12.02
C LEU A 89 1.90 23.17 12.04
N ILE A 90 1.47 22.31 13.00
CA ILE A 90 0.05 21.98 13.19
C ILE A 90 -0.78 23.25 13.39
N ASP A 91 -0.38 24.10 14.35
CA ASP A 91 -1.07 25.37 14.62
C ASP A 91 -1.15 26.28 13.39
N THR A 92 -0.06 26.35 12.62
CA THR A 92 0.04 27.20 11.44
C THR A 92 -0.83 26.67 10.28
N LEU A 93 -0.84 25.37 10.03
CA LEU A 93 -1.70 24.76 8.99
C LEU A 93 -3.18 24.97 9.32
N LEU A 94 -3.58 24.76 10.57
CA LEU A 94 -4.96 24.89 10.99
C LEU A 94 -5.44 26.35 11.00
N SER A 95 -4.62 27.27 11.53
CA SER A 95 -5.00 28.70 11.59
C SER A 95 -4.88 29.41 10.25
N GLY A 96 -4.02 28.94 9.35
CA GLY A 96 -3.82 29.51 8.02
C GLY A 96 -4.83 29.04 6.98
N TYR A 97 -5.53 27.93 7.22
CA TYR A 97 -6.52 27.39 6.29
C TYR A 97 -7.64 28.40 5.99
N GLY A 98 -7.95 28.57 4.72
CA GLY A 98 -8.94 29.53 4.23
C GLY A 98 -8.45 31.00 4.21
N SER A 99 -7.25 31.31 4.72
CA SER A 99 -6.68 32.67 4.73
C SER A 99 -5.32 32.75 4.01
N ASP A 100 -4.48 31.73 4.11
CA ASP A 100 -3.24 31.59 3.35
C ASP A 100 -3.47 30.63 2.17
N PRO A 101 -3.32 31.09 0.90
CA PRO A 101 -3.57 30.25 -0.27
C PRO A 101 -2.66 29.03 -0.35
N ARG A 102 -1.40 29.14 0.10
CA ARG A 102 -0.44 28.04 0.09
C ARG A 102 -0.84 26.94 1.07
N ILE A 103 -1.18 27.34 2.31
CA ILE A 103 -1.65 26.42 3.35
C ILE A 103 -2.97 25.77 2.93
N THR A 104 -3.91 26.58 2.42
CA THR A 104 -5.20 26.09 1.95
C THR A 104 -5.03 25.05 0.85
N SER A 105 -4.13 25.28 -0.10
CA SER A 105 -3.81 24.32 -1.17
C SER A 105 -3.21 23.03 -0.61
N LEU A 106 -2.31 23.10 0.36
CA LEU A 106 -1.72 21.90 0.97
C LEU A 106 -2.77 21.05 1.69
N VAL A 107 -3.62 21.69 2.49
CA VAL A 107 -4.66 21.00 3.28
C VAL A 107 -5.79 20.43 2.40
N ASN A 108 -6.06 21.05 1.23
CA ASN A 108 -7.06 20.56 0.27
C ASN A 108 -6.56 19.43 -0.64
N ASN A 109 -5.26 19.19 -0.69
CA ASN A 109 -4.72 18.20 -1.66
C ASN A 109 -3.88 17.11 -0.97
N LEU A 110 -3.75 17.16 0.35
CA LEU A 110 -2.93 16.21 1.11
C LEU A 110 -3.62 15.83 2.42
N GLU A 111 -3.53 14.58 2.78
CA GLU A 111 -3.80 14.11 4.13
C GLU A 111 -2.50 14.21 4.94
N ILE A 112 -2.38 15.25 5.78
CA ILE A 112 -1.14 15.59 6.48
C ILE A 112 -1.16 15.02 7.90
N TRP A 113 -0.20 14.15 8.21
CA TRP A 113 -0.02 13.55 9.52
C TRP A 113 1.22 14.11 10.20
N ILE A 114 1.08 14.59 11.42
CA ILE A 114 2.20 15.18 12.19
C ILE A 114 2.25 14.56 13.58
N GLY A 115 3.35 13.85 13.86
CA GLY A 115 3.70 13.27 15.16
C GLY A 115 4.88 14.00 15.80
N PRO A 116 4.66 15.04 16.64
CA PRO A 116 5.75 15.89 17.15
C PRO A 116 6.75 15.15 18.04
N ASN A 117 6.31 14.09 18.74
CA ASN A 117 7.15 13.38 19.69
C ASN A 117 6.87 11.87 19.65
N THR A 118 7.78 11.11 19.03
CA THR A 118 7.67 9.64 18.89
C THR A 118 8.45 8.86 19.95
N ASN A 119 9.22 9.56 20.81
CA ASN A 119 9.92 8.99 21.97
C ASN A 119 9.72 9.86 23.22
N PRO A 120 8.48 9.98 23.73
CA PRO A 120 8.19 10.84 24.87
C PRO A 120 8.90 10.36 26.16
N ASP A 121 9.25 9.10 26.29
CA ASP A 121 10.01 8.60 27.44
C ASP A 121 11.45 9.07 27.42
N GLY A 122 12.07 9.17 26.25
CA GLY A 122 13.36 9.81 26.09
C GLY A 122 13.32 11.31 26.31
N THR A 123 12.32 12.00 25.73
CA THR A 123 12.16 13.45 25.84
C THR A 123 11.91 13.91 27.29
N TYR A 124 11.02 13.22 27.99
CA TYR A 124 10.66 13.54 29.38
C TYR A 124 11.34 12.60 30.39
N TYR A 125 12.57 12.15 30.07
CA TYR A 125 13.31 11.25 30.96
C TYR A 125 13.58 11.87 32.33
N GLY A 126 13.84 13.18 32.41
CA GLY A 126 14.01 13.92 33.65
C GLY A 126 12.74 14.15 34.46
N GLY A 127 11.57 13.71 33.95
CA GLY A 127 10.24 13.90 34.53
C GLY A 127 9.30 14.70 33.64
N ASN A 128 7.99 14.53 33.84
CA ASN A 128 6.95 15.13 32.99
C ASN A 128 6.98 16.67 32.93
N SER A 129 7.53 17.32 33.94
CA SER A 129 7.54 18.78 34.06
C SER A 129 8.61 19.49 33.22
N THR A 130 9.53 18.75 32.60
CA THR A 130 10.68 19.33 31.91
C THR A 130 11.27 18.41 30.84
N VAL A 131 11.84 19.00 29.78
CA VAL A 131 12.71 18.31 28.83
C VAL A 131 14.19 18.30 29.28
N SER A 132 14.51 18.96 30.40
CA SER A 132 15.86 18.90 30.99
C SER A 132 16.16 17.47 31.41
N GLY A 133 17.33 16.95 30.99
CA GLY A 133 17.67 15.54 31.18
C GLY A 133 17.12 14.60 30.10
N ALA A 134 16.52 15.12 29.03
CA ALA A 134 16.17 14.33 27.86
C ALA A 134 17.35 13.49 27.35
N ARG A 135 17.07 12.31 26.85
CA ARG A 135 18.09 11.38 26.35
C ARG A 135 17.70 10.82 24.98
N ARG A 136 18.75 10.38 24.26
CA ARG A 136 18.62 9.75 22.94
C ARG A 136 17.69 8.53 22.95
N TYR A 137 17.87 7.67 23.95
CA TYR A 137 17.28 6.34 24.04
C TYR A 137 15.85 6.37 24.58
N ASN A 138 15.09 5.28 24.34
CA ASN A 138 13.81 5.07 25.01
C ASN A 138 13.98 4.72 26.50
N ALA A 139 12.88 4.40 27.20
CA ALA A 139 12.90 4.04 28.62
C ALA A 139 13.78 2.81 28.92
N ASN A 140 13.87 1.86 27.99
CA ASN A 140 14.70 0.66 28.10
C ASN A 140 16.17 0.85 27.73
N GLY A 141 16.59 2.05 27.31
CA GLY A 141 17.95 2.33 26.88
C GLY A 141 18.29 1.90 25.45
N TYR A 142 17.31 1.69 24.60
CA TYR A 142 17.49 1.35 23.19
C TYR A 142 17.46 2.59 22.30
N ASP A 143 18.36 2.61 21.31
CA ASP A 143 18.30 3.54 20.19
C ASP A 143 17.21 3.11 19.22
N LEU A 144 16.09 3.86 19.20
CA LEU A 144 14.94 3.51 18.36
C LEU A 144 15.26 3.63 16.87
N ASN A 145 16.21 4.49 16.47
CA ASN A 145 16.66 4.61 15.07
C ASN A 145 17.75 3.57 14.71
N ARG A 146 17.82 2.46 15.45
CA ARG A 146 18.60 1.24 15.17
C ARG A 146 17.75 -0.01 15.43
N ASN A 147 16.45 0.16 15.66
CA ASN A 147 15.58 -0.90 16.17
C ASN A 147 14.50 -1.34 15.17
N PHE A 148 14.45 -0.72 13.98
CA PHE A 148 13.60 -1.21 12.89
C PHE A 148 14.23 -2.47 12.26
N PRO A 149 13.41 -3.40 11.71
CA PRO A 149 13.93 -4.52 10.94
C PRO A 149 14.74 -4.03 9.73
N ASN A 150 15.85 -4.69 9.45
CA ASN A 150 16.60 -4.51 8.21
C ASN A 150 15.82 -5.07 7.01
N TYR A 151 16.27 -4.80 5.79
CA TYR A 151 15.65 -5.27 4.54
C TYR A 151 15.52 -6.81 4.44
N ASP A 152 16.34 -7.57 5.16
CA ASP A 152 16.31 -9.03 5.25
C ASP A 152 15.51 -9.54 6.46
N GLY A 153 14.86 -8.65 7.20
CA GLY A 153 14.09 -8.94 8.41
C GLY A 153 14.94 -9.11 9.69
N SER A 154 16.26 -9.03 9.59
CA SER A 154 17.15 -9.12 10.77
C SER A 154 17.02 -7.86 11.65
N LEU A 155 17.38 -8.00 12.92
CA LEU A 155 17.38 -6.91 13.90
C LEU A 155 18.80 -6.64 14.39
N ASN A 156 19.18 -5.37 14.45
CA ASN A 156 20.50 -4.96 14.97
C ASN A 156 20.56 -4.96 16.50
N THR A 157 19.45 -4.79 17.19
CA THR A 157 19.39 -4.42 18.61
C THR A 157 18.49 -5.35 19.43
N GLY A 158 18.42 -6.62 19.13
CA GLY A 158 17.58 -7.57 19.86
C GLY A 158 16.07 -7.37 19.57
N ALA A 159 15.23 -7.35 20.61
CA ALA A 159 13.78 -7.26 20.42
C ALA A 159 13.33 -5.86 19.97
N ILE A 160 12.33 -5.81 19.09
CA ILE A 160 11.66 -4.57 18.70
C ILE A 160 11.05 -3.91 19.95
N GLN A 161 11.31 -2.63 20.12
CA GLN A 161 10.80 -1.84 21.22
C GLN A 161 9.34 -1.42 21.01
N THR A 162 8.66 -1.06 22.09
CA THR A 162 7.25 -0.67 22.06
C THR A 162 7.01 0.51 21.10
N GLU A 163 7.82 1.55 21.19
CA GLU A 163 7.70 2.75 20.36
C GLU A 163 7.94 2.44 18.88
N THR A 164 8.95 1.61 18.57
CA THR A 164 9.21 1.14 17.20
C THR A 164 8.02 0.36 16.65
N ASN A 165 7.49 -0.59 17.45
CA ASN A 165 6.34 -1.41 17.04
C ASN A 165 5.07 -0.56 16.84
N LEU A 166 4.81 0.43 17.70
CA LEU A 166 3.69 1.36 17.55
C LEU A 166 3.79 2.16 16.25
N MET A 167 4.97 2.68 15.92
CA MET A 167 5.18 3.45 14.69
C MET A 167 5.14 2.58 13.44
N MET A 168 5.65 1.35 13.49
CA MET A 168 5.53 0.38 12.39
C MET A 168 4.07 0.00 12.14
N ASN A 169 3.31 -0.32 13.20
CA ASN A 169 1.89 -0.63 13.10
C ASN A 169 1.10 0.57 12.57
N PHE A 170 1.44 1.78 13.02
CA PHE A 170 0.82 2.99 12.51
C PHE A 170 1.08 3.16 11.03
N ALA A 171 2.33 3.03 10.57
CA ALA A 171 2.68 3.14 9.15
C ALA A 171 2.02 2.05 8.29
N ASN A 172 1.95 0.80 8.78
CA ASN A 172 1.35 -0.32 8.04
C ASN A 172 -0.18 -0.23 7.90
N ASN A 173 -0.84 0.59 8.73
CA ASN A 173 -2.29 0.81 8.67
C ASN A 173 -2.67 2.06 7.84
N HIS A 174 -1.69 2.72 7.23
CA HIS A 174 -1.86 3.91 6.40
C HIS A 174 -1.11 3.73 5.08
N HIS A 175 -1.44 4.57 4.11
CA HIS A 175 -0.76 4.58 2.81
C HIS A 175 0.13 5.83 2.67
N PHE A 176 1.09 5.99 3.60
CA PHE A 176 2.04 7.09 3.52
C PHE A 176 2.90 6.99 2.26
N VAL A 177 2.96 8.07 1.50
CA VAL A 177 3.72 8.13 0.25
C VAL A 177 4.97 8.99 0.35
N LEU A 178 4.93 10.04 1.20
CA LEU A 178 6.06 10.93 1.48
C LEU A 178 6.17 11.18 2.99
N ALA A 179 7.39 11.16 3.51
CA ALA A 179 7.60 11.39 4.93
C ALA A 179 8.92 12.13 5.21
N ALA A 180 9.02 12.73 6.39
CA ALA A 180 10.27 13.23 6.94
C ALA A 180 10.33 12.98 8.45
N ASN A 181 11.52 12.53 8.90
CA ASN A 181 11.82 12.30 10.29
C ASN A 181 12.78 13.38 10.80
N PHE A 182 12.32 14.19 11.75
CA PHE A 182 13.07 15.34 12.27
C PHE A 182 14.01 14.93 13.40
N HIS A 183 15.28 15.23 13.21
CA HIS A 183 16.41 14.97 14.08
C HIS A 183 17.17 16.24 14.46
N GLY A 184 18.20 16.08 15.26
CA GLY A 184 19.16 17.12 15.63
C GLY A 184 20.48 16.52 16.10
N GLY A 185 21.53 17.32 16.03
CA GLY A 185 22.93 16.95 16.27
C GLY A 185 23.78 17.19 15.04
N ALA A 186 23.14 17.54 13.91
CA ALA A 186 23.72 17.96 12.64
C ALA A 186 22.76 18.91 11.93
N GLU A 187 23.15 19.37 10.74
CA GLU A 187 22.33 20.21 9.85
C GLU A 187 22.49 19.70 8.42
N VAL A 188 21.54 18.84 7.98
CA VAL A 188 21.58 18.20 6.65
C VAL A 188 20.25 17.51 6.35
N VAL A 189 19.87 17.40 5.08
CA VAL A 189 18.90 16.41 4.60
C VAL A 189 19.65 15.14 4.27
N ASN A 190 19.37 14.06 4.98
CA ASN A 190 19.86 12.72 4.70
C ASN A 190 18.79 11.94 3.92
N TYR A 191 19.15 11.42 2.73
CA TYR A 191 18.25 10.65 1.88
C TYR A 191 18.77 9.20 1.66
N PRO A 192 17.87 8.24 1.38
CA PRO A 192 18.21 6.81 1.27
C PRO A 192 19.30 6.49 0.25
N TRP A 193 20.04 5.42 0.47
CA TRP A 193 19.92 4.48 1.58
C TRP A 193 20.96 4.77 2.67
N ASP A 194 20.62 4.42 3.94
CA ASP A 194 21.58 4.46 5.04
C ASP A 194 22.40 3.17 5.15
N TYR A 195 21.84 2.01 4.75
CA TYR A 195 22.45 0.70 4.98
C TYR A 195 23.44 0.27 3.87
N THR A 196 23.42 0.89 2.71
CA THR A 196 24.21 0.47 1.53
C THR A 196 24.65 1.65 0.67
N TYR A 197 25.86 1.51 0.09
CA TYR A 197 26.38 2.45 -0.90
C TYR A 197 25.71 2.32 -2.29
N THR A 198 24.96 1.25 -2.52
CA THR A 198 24.16 1.12 -3.74
C THR A 198 23.05 2.18 -3.73
N LEU A 199 23.10 3.08 -4.69
CA LEU A 199 22.14 4.19 -4.76
C LEU A 199 20.72 3.68 -5.04
N HIS A 200 19.75 4.38 -4.50
CA HIS A 200 18.34 4.17 -4.83
C HIS A 200 18.10 4.43 -6.33
N PRO A 201 17.29 3.64 -7.04
CA PRO A 201 16.98 3.90 -8.47
C PRO A 201 16.51 5.33 -8.75
N ASP A 202 15.71 5.92 -7.85
CA ASP A 202 15.26 7.30 -7.94
C ASP A 202 16.25 8.31 -7.35
N ASN A 203 17.56 8.03 -7.34
CA ASN A 203 18.55 8.88 -6.69
C ASN A 203 18.50 10.36 -7.15
N ASN A 204 18.25 10.60 -8.42
CA ASN A 204 18.14 11.97 -8.94
C ASN A 204 16.90 12.71 -8.38
N TRP A 205 15.79 12.00 -8.18
CA TRP A 205 14.62 12.57 -7.52
C TRP A 205 14.92 12.89 -6.05
N TRP A 206 15.60 12.00 -5.34
CA TRP A 206 16.03 12.22 -3.96
C TRP A 206 16.90 13.45 -3.81
N ILE A 207 17.88 13.63 -4.69
CA ILE A 207 18.74 14.82 -4.71
C ILE A 207 17.89 16.08 -4.89
N ASN A 208 16.98 16.09 -5.87
CA ASN A 208 16.16 17.26 -6.17
C ASN A 208 15.20 17.59 -5.01
N ALA A 209 14.48 16.61 -4.47
CA ALA A 209 13.57 16.79 -3.34
C ALA A 209 14.30 17.26 -2.07
N SER A 210 15.49 16.71 -1.81
CA SER A 210 16.35 17.13 -0.70
C SER A 210 16.87 18.56 -0.87
N LEU A 211 17.26 18.94 -2.08
CA LEU A 211 17.70 20.32 -2.40
C LEU A 211 16.57 21.34 -2.25
N VAL A 212 15.32 20.97 -2.50
CA VAL A 212 14.16 21.86 -2.23
C VAL A 212 14.15 22.29 -0.77
N TYR A 213 14.33 21.35 0.16
CA TYR A 213 14.43 21.66 1.58
C TYR A 213 15.71 22.43 1.92
N ALA A 214 16.87 21.90 1.53
CA ALA A 214 18.18 22.46 1.88
C ALA A 214 18.39 23.89 1.36
N ASN A 215 18.05 24.17 0.10
CA ASN A 215 18.14 25.51 -0.47
C ASN A 215 17.24 26.52 0.27
N SER A 216 16.03 26.07 0.65
CA SER A 216 15.10 26.93 1.39
C SER A 216 15.63 27.30 2.77
N VAL A 217 16.17 26.31 3.52
CA VAL A 217 16.72 26.62 4.86
C VAL A 217 18.00 27.44 4.78
N GLN A 218 18.85 27.23 3.78
CA GLN A 218 20.06 28.04 3.57
C GLN A 218 19.72 29.48 3.19
N ALA A 219 18.65 29.70 2.42
CA ALA A 219 18.18 31.04 2.05
C ALA A 219 17.55 31.83 3.20
N ASN A 220 16.93 31.14 4.18
CA ASN A 220 16.22 31.75 5.31
C ASN A 220 17.02 31.71 6.62
N GLY A 221 18.10 30.92 6.68
CA GLY A 221 18.96 30.77 7.85
C GLY A 221 20.14 31.72 7.88
N PRO A 222 20.90 31.74 8.98
CA PRO A 222 22.14 32.49 9.06
C PRO A 222 23.21 31.89 8.13
N SER A 223 24.23 32.68 7.81
CA SER A 223 25.38 32.19 7.02
C SER A 223 25.99 30.92 7.65
N GLY A 224 26.16 29.87 6.86
CA GLY A 224 26.68 28.57 7.30
C GLY A 224 25.62 27.62 7.87
N TYR A 225 24.38 28.01 8.01
CA TYR A 225 23.33 27.09 8.40
C TYR A 225 23.08 26.05 7.31
N PHE A 226 22.95 24.78 7.72
CA PHE A 226 22.78 23.63 6.82
C PHE A 226 24.00 23.37 5.89
N THR A 227 25.21 23.66 6.39
CA THR A 227 26.47 23.37 5.66
C THR A 227 27.44 22.51 6.47
N SER A 228 27.05 22.04 7.66
CA SER A 228 27.95 21.35 8.58
C SER A 228 28.40 19.96 8.08
N VAL A 229 27.57 19.26 7.33
CA VAL A 229 27.86 17.94 6.75
C VAL A 229 28.27 18.05 5.28
N SER A 230 27.56 18.87 4.51
CA SER A 230 27.80 19.10 3.09
C SER A 230 27.47 20.55 2.73
N SER A 231 28.25 21.16 1.85
CA SER A 231 28.08 22.58 1.47
C SER A 231 26.72 22.88 0.82
N ASN A 232 26.10 21.90 0.18
CA ASN A 232 24.76 22.01 -0.41
C ASN A 232 23.63 21.52 0.52
N GLY A 233 23.95 21.15 1.77
CA GLY A 233 22.97 20.76 2.78
C GLY A 233 22.31 19.41 2.60
N ILE A 234 22.79 18.55 1.68
CA ILE A 234 22.24 17.21 1.47
C ILE A 234 23.33 16.13 1.52
N THR A 235 22.97 14.92 1.89
CA THR A 235 23.86 13.76 1.84
C THR A 235 23.07 12.47 1.56
N ASN A 236 23.69 11.54 0.82
CA ASN A 236 23.23 10.15 0.85
C ASN A 236 23.63 9.53 2.20
N GLY A 237 22.77 8.75 2.81
CA GLY A 237 22.97 8.22 4.16
C GLY A 237 24.24 7.38 4.29
N ALA A 238 24.42 6.37 3.45
CA ALA A 238 25.61 5.53 3.49
C ALA A 238 26.91 6.31 3.18
N ALA A 239 26.82 7.36 2.36
CA ALA A 239 27.97 8.23 2.10
C ALA A 239 28.34 9.08 3.33
N TRP A 240 27.40 9.35 4.21
CA TRP A 240 27.68 9.99 5.49
C TRP A 240 28.23 8.98 6.49
N TYR A 241 27.45 7.97 6.87
CA TYR A 241 27.89 6.79 7.61
C TYR A 241 26.85 5.66 7.53
N VAL A 242 27.33 4.44 7.32
CA VAL A 242 26.45 3.27 7.15
C VAL A 242 25.79 2.91 8.49
N ILE A 243 24.48 2.73 8.48
CA ILE A 243 23.70 2.19 9.60
C ILE A 243 22.74 1.12 9.13
N GLY A 244 22.35 0.23 10.04
CA GLY A 244 21.23 -0.69 9.87
C GLY A 244 20.16 -0.43 10.91
N GLY A 245 18.94 -0.91 10.67
CA GLY A 245 17.81 -0.75 11.58
C GLY A 245 17.30 0.68 11.73
N GLY A 246 17.63 1.54 10.78
CA GLY A 246 17.15 2.91 10.71
C GLY A 246 15.71 2.99 10.22
N ARG A 247 14.97 3.98 10.72
CA ARG A 247 13.58 4.20 10.34
C ARG A 247 13.45 4.62 8.88
N GLN A 248 14.30 5.54 8.41
CA GLN A 248 14.29 6.04 7.03
C GLN A 248 14.28 4.89 6.01
N ASP A 249 15.22 3.95 6.15
CA ASP A 249 15.32 2.83 5.23
C ASP A 249 14.10 1.90 5.33
N TRP A 250 13.63 1.61 6.57
CA TRP A 250 12.44 0.79 6.79
C TRP A 250 11.20 1.38 6.15
N MET A 251 10.95 2.68 6.28
CA MET A 251 9.84 3.36 5.63
C MET A 251 9.90 3.22 4.11
N ASN A 252 11.09 3.29 3.53
CA ASN A 252 11.28 3.16 2.09
C ASN A 252 11.09 1.73 1.58
N TYR A 253 11.76 0.73 2.16
CA TYR A 253 11.70 -0.64 1.61
C TYR A 253 10.53 -1.47 2.12
N SER A 254 9.98 -1.18 3.29
CA SER A 254 8.90 -1.98 3.89
C SER A 254 7.53 -1.30 3.78
N ALA A 255 7.45 -0.01 4.05
CA ALA A 255 6.20 0.75 3.96
C ALA A 255 5.98 1.41 2.59
N HIS A 256 6.93 1.28 1.65
CA HIS A 256 6.91 1.91 0.33
C HIS A 256 6.71 3.43 0.36
N CYS A 257 7.05 4.07 1.49
CA CYS A 257 6.95 5.50 1.71
C CYS A 257 8.30 6.18 1.47
N ARG A 258 8.34 7.25 0.72
CA ARG A 258 9.56 8.05 0.47
C ARG A 258 9.87 8.92 1.69
N GLU A 259 10.73 8.44 2.60
CA GLU A 259 11.14 9.17 3.80
C GLU A 259 12.60 9.67 3.72
N VAL A 260 12.83 10.91 4.18
CA VAL A 260 14.15 11.49 4.46
C VAL A 260 14.31 11.72 5.96
N THR A 261 15.57 11.79 6.41
CA THR A 261 15.93 12.28 7.75
C THR A 261 16.37 13.74 7.64
N LEU A 262 15.74 14.60 8.45
CA LEU A 262 16.03 16.03 8.52
C LEU A 262 16.77 16.34 9.83
N GLU A 263 18.06 16.52 9.76
CA GLU A 263 18.88 17.03 10.86
C GLU A 263 18.84 18.56 10.83
N ILE A 264 18.14 19.19 11.77
CA ILE A 264 17.77 20.60 11.65
C ILE A 264 18.46 21.53 12.67
N SER A 265 19.35 21.00 13.50
CA SER A 265 20.05 21.77 14.52
C SER A 265 21.31 21.04 14.96
N ASN A 266 22.46 21.71 14.95
CA ASN A 266 23.69 21.15 15.52
C ASN A 266 23.59 20.93 17.05
N THR A 267 22.65 21.60 17.73
CA THR A 267 22.36 21.44 19.14
C THR A 267 21.13 20.59 19.34
N LYS A 268 21.26 19.43 20.00
CA LYS A 268 20.15 18.49 20.21
C LYS A 268 19.00 19.06 21.01
N LEU A 269 19.33 19.75 22.12
CA LEU A 269 18.38 20.46 22.98
C LEU A 269 18.78 21.95 23.04
N PRO A 270 18.39 22.76 22.05
CA PRO A 270 18.73 24.18 22.02
C PRO A 270 17.99 24.94 23.11
N ALA A 271 18.53 26.12 23.48
CA ALA A 271 17.82 27.03 24.38
C ALA A 271 16.45 27.41 23.80
N ALA A 272 15.40 27.32 24.58
CA ALA A 272 14.02 27.52 24.13
C ALA A 272 13.81 28.86 23.42
N SER A 273 14.53 29.93 23.88
CA SER A 273 14.50 31.25 23.25
C SER A 273 15.02 31.30 21.80
N THR A 274 15.72 30.26 21.34
CA THR A 274 16.22 30.16 19.94
C THR A 274 15.25 29.43 19.01
N LEU A 275 14.24 28.74 19.53
CA LEU A 275 13.26 27.99 18.74
C LEU A 275 12.52 28.83 17.69
N PRO A 276 12.15 30.11 17.95
CA PRO A 276 11.57 30.97 16.93
C PRO A 276 12.51 31.21 15.71
N ASN A 277 13.82 31.21 15.93
CA ASN A 277 14.78 31.33 14.83
C ASN A 277 14.78 30.06 13.97
N TYR A 278 14.84 28.87 14.58
CA TYR A 278 14.75 27.60 13.85
C TYR A 278 13.44 27.48 13.07
N TRP A 279 12.35 27.99 13.60
CA TRP A 279 11.10 28.09 12.86
C TRP A 279 11.24 28.95 11.60
N ASN A 280 11.78 30.14 11.73
CA ASN A 280 11.96 31.05 10.59
C ASN A 280 12.85 30.45 9.50
N TYR A 281 13.87 29.67 9.90
CA TYR A 281 14.77 29.00 8.95
C TYR A 281 14.07 27.85 8.22
N ASN A 282 13.20 27.09 8.89
CA ASN A 282 12.67 25.81 8.40
C ASN A 282 11.23 25.91 7.87
N TYR A 283 10.45 26.93 8.23
CA TYR A 283 9.03 27.01 7.90
C TYR A 283 8.74 26.83 6.41
N ASN A 284 9.38 27.64 5.57
CA ASN A 284 9.19 27.55 4.12
C ASN A 284 9.67 26.21 3.55
N ALA A 285 10.74 25.66 4.10
CA ALA A 285 11.29 24.38 3.69
C ALA A 285 10.32 23.23 4.01
N MET A 286 9.71 23.23 5.19
CA MET A 286 8.70 22.23 5.57
C MET A 286 7.50 22.26 4.61
N LEU A 287 6.97 23.44 4.27
CA LEU A 287 5.88 23.54 3.29
C LEU A 287 6.32 23.09 1.89
N SER A 288 7.50 23.50 1.43
CA SER A 288 8.01 23.13 0.11
C SER A 288 8.28 21.61 -0.04
N TYR A 289 8.63 20.93 1.06
CA TYR A 289 8.79 19.48 1.03
C TYR A 289 7.43 18.76 1.02
N LEU A 290 6.42 19.25 1.74
CA LEU A 290 5.03 18.75 1.63
C LEU A 290 4.50 18.88 0.18
N GLU A 291 4.81 20.02 -0.49
CA GLU A 291 4.42 20.25 -1.89
C GLU A 291 4.97 19.19 -2.85
N GLN A 292 6.08 18.51 -2.51
CA GLN A 292 6.63 17.42 -3.36
C GLN A 292 5.64 16.28 -3.53
N ALA A 293 4.74 16.07 -2.57
CA ALA A 293 3.69 15.05 -2.65
C ALA A 293 2.66 15.34 -3.75
N ASN A 294 2.54 16.58 -4.23
CA ASN A 294 1.64 16.96 -5.32
C ASN A 294 2.24 16.72 -6.72
N TYR A 295 3.50 16.27 -6.82
CA TYR A 295 4.20 16.14 -8.11
C TYR A 295 4.45 14.67 -8.47
N GLY A 296 4.73 14.42 -9.76
CA GLY A 296 4.96 13.07 -10.29
C GLY A 296 3.70 12.45 -10.87
N ILE A 297 3.64 11.12 -10.93
CA ILE A 297 2.51 10.40 -11.49
C ILE A 297 1.52 10.07 -10.39
N HIS A 298 0.28 10.53 -10.53
CA HIS A 298 -0.81 10.27 -9.60
C HIS A 298 -1.97 9.62 -10.33
N GLY A 299 -2.60 8.63 -9.73
CA GLY A 299 -3.76 8.00 -10.34
C GLY A 299 -4.41 6.96 -9.46
N VAL A 300 -5.44 6.33 -10.01
CA VAL A 300 -6.18 5.24 -9.38
C VAL A 300 -6.09 4.01 -10.27
N VAL A 301 -5.81 2.86 -9.68
CA VAL A 301 -5.91 1.56 -10.33
C VAL A 301 -7.25 0.94 -9.94
N SER A 302 -8.07 0.63 -10.92
CA SER A 302 -9.39 0.04 -10.72
C SER A 302 -9.63 -1.14 -11.63
N ASP A 303 -10.64 -1.94 -11.28
CA ASP A 303 -11.25 -2.88 -12.21
C ASP A 303 -12.16 -2.15 -13.22
N PRO A 304 -12.71 -2.85 -14.22
CA PRO A 304 -13.61 -2.24 -15.20
C PRO A 304 -14.95 -1.71 -14.65
N TYR A 305 -15.29 -2.07 -13.41
CA TYR A 305 -16.49 -1.56 -12.72
C TYR A 305 -16.20 -0.32 -11.88
N GLY A 306 -14.92 0.08 -11.79
CA GLY A 306 -14.48 1.20 -10.98
C GLY A 306 -14.14 0.83 -9.53
N ASN A 307 -14.13 -0.47 -9.17
CA ASN A 307 -13.68 -0.86 -7.85
C ASN A 307 -12.16 -0.70 -7.74
N PRO A 308 -11.66 -0.14 -6.61
CA PRO A 308 -10.23 0.02 -6.40
C PRO A 308 -9.51 -1.34 -6.34
N LEU A 309 -8.28 -1.38 -6.82
CA LEU A 309 -7.45 -2.58 -6.81
C LEU A 309 -6.17 -2.37 -6.01
N SER A 310 -5.82 -3.37 -5.21
CA SER A 310 -4.46 -3.51 -4.67
C SER A 310 -3.53 -3.89 -5.82
N ALA A 311 -2.62 -2.99 -6.18
CA ALA A 311 -1.70 -3.17 -7.29
C ALA A 311 -0.29 -2.70 -6.95
N THR A 312 0.69 -3.25 -7.66
CA THR A 312 2.08 -2.78 -7.65
C THR A 312 2.36 -2.04 -8.94
N ILE A 313 2.97 -0.87 -8.84
CA ILE A 313 3.43 -0.06 -9.97
C ILE A 313 4.97 -0.09 -10.00
N SER A 314 5.54 -0.55 -11.10
CA SER A 314 6.98 -0.67 -11.29
C SER A 314 7.43 -0.13 -12.64
N ILE A 315 8.72 0.20 -12.74
CA ILE A 315 9.38 0.61 -13.98
C ILE A 315 10.46 -0.43 -14.29
N SER A 316 10.27 -1.18 -15.38
CA SER A 316 11.19 -2.24 -15.78
C SER A 316 12.61 -1.72 -16.05
N GLY A 317 13.62 -2.38 -15.48
CA GLY A 317 15.02 -1.98 -15.59
C GLY A 317 15.40 -0.76 -14.73
N HIS A 318 14.47 -0.23 -13.93
CA HIS A 318 14.67 0.87 -13.01
C HIS A 318 14.40 0.45 -11.56
N ASP A 319 13.20 -0.07 -11.29
CA ASP A 319 12.79 -0.45 -9.94
C ASP A 319 13.30 -1.84 -9.53
N ASN A 320 13.38 -2.05 -8.23
CA ASN A 320 13.55 -3.34 -7.58
C ASN A 320 12.43 -3.55 -6.54
N ALA A 321 12.43 -4.69 -5.82
CA ALA A 321 11.38 -5.03 -4.86
C ALA A 321 11.16 -3.98 -3.74
N PHE A 322 12.17 -3.13 -3.45
CA PHE A 322 12.13 -2.12 -2.40
C PHE A 322 11.78 -0.71 -2.91
N THR A 323 11.62 -0.53 -4.21
CA THR A 323 11.48 0.80 -4.80
C THR A 323 10.22 0.96 -5.65
N THR A 324 9.49 -0.13 -5.89
CA THR A 324 8.14 -0.09 -6.45
C THR A 324 7.19 0.70 -5.54
N VAL A 325 6.12 1.23 -6.11
CA VAL A 325 5.02 1.79 -5.32
C VAL A 325 3.83 0.83 -5.34
N ILE A 326 3.02 0.89 -4.31
CA ILE A 326 1.78 0.13 -4.18
C ILE A 326 0.60 1.09 -4.15
N THR A 327 -0.59 0.59 -4.50
CA THR A 327 -1.82 1.36 -4.32
C THR A 327 -2.34 1.24 -2.89
N ASP A 328 -3.09 2.24 -2.42
CA ASP A 328 -3.97 2.07 -1.27
C ASP A 328 -5.05 1.00 -1.60
N PRO A 329 -5.15 -0.09 -0.84
CA PRO A 329 -6.11 -1.15 -1.14
C PRO A 329 -7.58 -0.71 -1.10
N ALA A 330 -7.91 0.32 -0.32
CA ALA A 330 -9.28 0.81 -0.15
C ALA A 330 -9.68 1.84 -1.21
N LYS A 331 -8.71 2.61 -1.72
CA LYS A 331 -8.93 3.73 -2.65
C LYS A 331 -8.38 3.45 -4.05
N GLY A 332 -7.40 2.53 -4.17
CA GLY A 332 -6.71 2.21 -5.43
C GLY A 332 -5.73 3.28 -5.89
N ASP A 333 -5.57 4.36 -5.13
CA ASP A 333 -4.70 5.46 -5.50
C ASP A 333 -3.22 5.13 -5.32
N PHE A 334 -2.38 5.75 -6.15
CA PHE A 334 -0.93 5.62 -6.12
C PHE A 334 -0.24 6.92 -6.51
N TYR A 335 0.99 7.06 -6.02
CA TYR A 335 1.81 8.24 -6.19
C TYR A 335 3.24 7.83 -6.50
N ARG A 336 3.69 8.06 -7.74
CA ARG A 336 5.04 7.69 -8.19
C ARG A 336 5.88 8.94 -8.43
N PHE A 337 6.75 9.25 -7.48
CA PHE A 337 7.68 10.38 -7.56
C PHE A 337 8.88 10.01 -8.43
N LEU A 338 9.18 10.84 -9.42
CA LEU A 338 10.24 10.61 -10.42
C LEU A 338 10.88 11.92 -10.83
N SER A 339 12.14 11.87 -11.27
CA SER A 339 12.75 12.97 -12.01
C SER A 339 12.05 13.19 -13.35
N PRO A 340 12.14 14.40 -13.93
CA PRO A 340 11.62 14.64 -15.28
C PRO A 340 12.17 13.63 -16.29
N GLY A 341 11.28 13.04 -17.10
CA GLY A 341 11.63 12.00 -18.06
C GLY A 341 10.41 11.33 -18.67
N THR A 342 10.64 10.29 -19.47
CA THR A 342 9.61 9.46 -20.07
C THR A 342 9.78 8.01 -19.59
N TYR A 343 8.72 7.42 -19.05
CA TYR A 343 8.76 6.14 -18.37
C TYR A 343 7.75 5.17 -18.94
N ASN A 344 8.05 3.87 -18.83
CA ASN A 344 7.11 2.79 -19.09
C ASN A 344 6.78 2.13 -17.75
N LEU A 345 5.53 2.19 -17.36
CA LEU A 345 5.03 1.63 -16.10
C LEU A 345 4.46 0.24 -16.34
N THR A 346 4.78 -0.70 -15.48
CA THR A 346 4.11 -2.00 -15.40
C THR A 346 3.27 -2.02 -14.14
N ILE A 347 1.98 -2.31 -14.33
CA ILE A 347 1.00 -2.40 -13.26
C ILE A 347 0.60 -3.86 -13.11
N SER A 348 0.80 -4.41 -11.91
CA SER A 348 0.49 -5.79 -11.56
C SER A 348 -0.54 -5.82 -10.44
N ALA A 349 -1.66 -6.49 -10.66
CA ALA A 349 -2.72 -6.69 -9.67
C ALA A 349 -3.15 -8.16 -9.65
N ALA A 350 -3.44 -8.70 -8.47
CA ALA A 350 -3.84 -10.10 -8.32
C ALA A 350 -5.10 -10.40 -9.14
N GLY A 351 -5.06 -11.46 -9.95
CA GLY A 351 -6.17 -11.87 -10.81
C GLY A 351 -6.25 -11.17 -12.17
N TYR A 352 -5.34 -10.25 -12.45
CA TYR A 352 -5.28 -9.52 -13.72
C TYR A 352 -3.95 -9.76 -14.44
N PRO A 353 -3.93 -9.80 -15.79
CA PRO A 353 -2.68 -9.72 -16.53
C PRO A 353 -1.98 -8.38 -16.27
N ASP A 354 -0.65 -8.41 -16.25
CA ASP A 354 0.13 -7.18 -16.14
C ASP A 354 -0.23 -6.21 -17.26
N LYS A 355 -0.39 -4.95 -16.90
CA LYS A 355 -0.67 -3.86 -17.84
C LYS A 355 0.53 -2.94 -17.96
N VAL A 356 1.01 -2.75 -19.20
CA VAL A 356 2.08 -1.79 -19.48
C VAL A 356 1.49 -0.50 -20.02
N VAL A 357 1.84 0.62 -19.39
CA VAL A 357 1.52 1.98 -19.87
C VAL A 357 2.83 2.63 -20.30
N SER A 358 2.98 2.81 -21.62
CA SER A 358 4.22 3.30 -22.21
C SER A 358 4.21 4.81 -22.42
N ASN A 359 5.41 5.41 -22.44
CA ASN A 359 5.64 6.82 -22.78
C ASN A 359 4.95 7.81 -21.83
N VAL A 360 4.88 7.50 -20.54
CA VAL A 360 4.36 8.42 -19.52
C VAL A 360 5.40 9.52 -19.28
N VAL A 361 5.03 10.75 -19.58
CA VAL A 361 5.92 11.92 -19.45
C VAL A 361 5.75 12.54 -18.07
N VAL A 362 6.86 12.68 -17.36
CA VAL A 362 6.94 13.39 -16.07
C VAL A 362 7.71 14.70 -16.30
N ASN A 363 7.11 15.82 -15.91
CA ASN A 363 7.72 17.13 -15.93
C ASN A 363 8.09 17.59 -14.51
N ALA A 364 9.03 18.52 -14.40
CA ALA A 364 9.42 19.07 -13.10
C ALA A 364 8.25 19.81 -12.43
N ASN A 365 8.07 19.56 -11.14
CA ASN A 365 7.09 20.26 -10.29
C ASN A 365 5.65 20.26 -10.86
N THR A 366 5.27 19.17 -11.52
CA THR A 366 3.91 19.00 -12.07
C THR A 366 3.38 17.62 -11.73
N GLN A 367 2.07 17.53 -11.63
CA GLN A 367 1.35 16.27 -11.56
C GLN A 367 1.11 15.73 -12.97
N THR A 368 1.36 14.44 -13.17
CA THR A 368 0.96 13.68 -14.35
C THR A 368 -0.19 12.75 -13.94
N PRO A 369 -1.46 13.09 -14.25
CA PRO A 369 -2.59 12.25 -13.89
C PRO A 369 -2.62 10.97 -14.74
N LEU A 370 -2.81 9.79 -14.11
CA LEU A 370 -2.81 8.50 -14.79
C LEU A 370 -3.74 7.51 -14.10
N ASN A 371 -5.02 7.51 -14.47
CA ASN A 371 -5.94 6.47 -14.01
C ASN A 371 -5.81 5.22 -14.88
N ILE A 372 -5.83 4.06 -14.26
CA ILE A 372 -5.55 2.76 -14.89
C ILE A 372 -6.70 1.81 -14.59
N THR A 373 -7.39 1.36 -15.63
CA THR A 373 -8.35 0.26 -15.52
C THR A 373 -7.66 -1.04 -15.90
N MET A 374 -7.63 -2.01 -15.00
CA MET A 374 -7.01 -3.32 -15.22
C MET A 374 -7.96 -4.27 -15.94
N GLY A 375 -7.41 -5.06 -16.88
CA GLY A 375 -8.14 -6.14 -17.54
C GLY A 375 -9.24 -5.67 -18.50
N GLU A 376 -9.92 -6.64 -19.07
CA GLU A 376 -11.20 -6.45 -19.76
C GLU A 376 -12.33 -6.52 -18.72
N LEU A 377 -13.55 -6.11 -19.11
CA LEU A 377 -14.75 -6.26 -18.26
C LEU A 377 -14.87 -7.70 -17.81
N PRO A 378 -14.99 -7.97 -16.49
CA PRO A 378 -15.17 -9.33 -16.04
C PRO A 378 -16.40 -9.93 -16.71
N HIS A 379 -16.23 -11.15 -17.17
CA HIS A 379 -17.33 -11.94 -17.69
C HIS A 379 -18.13 -12.52 -16.54
N TYR A 380 -19.48 -12.46 -16.63
CA TYR A 380 -20.35 -13.15 -15.69
C TYR A 380 -20.72 -14.51 -16.27
N GLN A 381 -20.46 -15.56 -15.49
CA GLN A 381 -20.91 -16.90 -15.81
C GLN A 381 -22.02 -17.32 -14.85
N GLU A 382 -23.19 -17.65 -15.41
CA GLU A 382 -24.30 -18.22 -14.63
C GLU A 382 -24.33 -19.74 -14.81
N ILE A 383 -24.32 -20.46 -13.69
CA ILE A 383 -24.35 -21.93 -13.67
C ILE A 383 -25.52 -22.39 -12.79
N SER A 384 -26.54 -22.99 -13.40
CA SER A 384 -27.67 -23.54 -12.67
C SER A 384 -27.32 -24.90 -12.07
N LEU A 385 -27.40 -25.03 -10.75
CA LEU A 385 -27.23 -26.26 -10.01
C LEU A 385 -28.60 -26.81 -9.58
N GLN A 386 -28.75 -28.15 -9.69
CA GLN A 386 -29.89 -28.88 -9.16
C GLN A 386 -29.55 -29.51 -7.80
N PRO A 387 -30.54 -29.89 -6.96
CA PRO A 387 -30.28 -30.68 -5.76
C PRO A 387 -29.59 -31.99 -6.12
N GLY A 388 -28.59 -32.39 -5.33
CA GLY A 388 -27.77 -33.56 -5.61
C GLY A 388 -26.57 -33.27 -6.54
N TRP A 389 -26.13 -34.28 -7.29
CA TRP A 389 -24.91 -34.19 -8.07
C TRP A 389 -25.12 -33.44 -9.39
N ASN A 390 -24.23 -32.49 -9.66
CA ASN A 390 -24.10 -31.70 -10.89
C ASN A 390 -22.72 -31.93 -11.50
N LEU A 391 -22.62 -31.84 -12.82
CA LEU A 391 -21.37 -31.91 -13.54
C LEU A 391 -21.12 -30.55 -14.19
N MET A 392 -20.14 -29.78 -13.68
CA MET A 392 -19.96 -28.39 -14.04
C MET A 392 -18.50 -28.00 -14.25
N SER A 393 -18.27 -26.87 -14.91
CA SER A 393 -16.97 -26.24 -15.07
C SER A 393 -17.09 -24.71 -15.19
N PHE A 394 -15.98 -24.03 -14.97
CA PHE A 394 -15.87 -22.60 -15.23
C PHE A 394 -15.12 -22.36 -16.53
N ASN A 395 -15.61 -21.43 -17.37
CA ASN A 395 -14.93 -20.91 -18.54
C ASN A 395 -14.29 -19.54 -18.27
N ILE A 396 -14.24 -19.14 -17.01
CA ILE A 396 -13.63 -17.90 -16.53
C ILE A 396 -12.50 -18.21 -15.55
N ASN A 397 -11.56 -17.30 -15.43
CA ASN A 397 -10.61 -17.24 -14.33
C ASN A 397 -11.30 -16.54 -13.16
N LEU A 398 -11.61 -17.30 -12.11
CA LEU A 398 -12.43 -16.82 -10.98
C LEU A 398 -11.69 -15.73 -10.20
N GLY A 399 -12.40 -14.68 -9.79
CA GLY A 399 -11.90 -13.65 -8.87
C GLY A 399 -11.69 -14.18 -7.45
N SER A 400 -12.44 -15.21 -7.04
CA SER A 400 -12.21 -16.00 -5.84
C SER A 400 -12.24 -17.48 -6.18
N ASN A 401 -11.30 -18.24 -5.65
CA ASN A 401 -11.23 -19.72 -5.79
C ASN A 401 -11.62 -20.46 -4.50
N ASP A 402 -12.13 -19.72 -3.52
CA ASP A 402 -12.65 -20.27 -2.26
C ASP A 402 -14.04 -20.85 -2.43
N PHE A 403 -14.27 -22.04 -1.86
CA PHE A 403 -15.51 -22.76 -2.03
C PHE A 403 -16.72 -22.07 -1.40
N GLU A 404 -16.55 -21.47 -0.23
CA GLU A 404 -17.64 -20.80 0.48
C GLU A 404 -18.06 -19.52 -0.26
N SER A 405 -17.10 -18.76 -0.75
CA SER A 405 -17.35 -17.55 -1.54
C SER A 405 -18.09 -17.84 -2.85
N VAL A 406 -17.81 -19.00 -3.50
CA VAL A 406 -18.40 -19.36 -4.80
C VAL A 406 -19.75 -20.07 -4.64
N PHE A 407 -19.85 -21.03 -3.74
CA PHE A 407 -21.04 -21.90 -3.61
C PHE A 407 -21.97 -21.53 -2.44
N GLY A 408 -21.51 -20.73 -1.49
CA GLY A 408 -22.23 -20.43 -0.26
C GLY A 408 -22.52 -21.68 0.57
N THR A 409 -23.54 -21.65 1.40
CA THR A 409 -23.93 -22.72 2.33
C THR A 409 -24.60 -23.93 1.65
N GLY A 410 -24.87 -23.86 0.34
CA GLY A 410 -25.52 -24.94 -0.41
C GLY A 410 -24.61 -26.11 -0.76
N LEU A 411 -23.28 -25.92 -0.75
CA LEU A 411 -22.31 -26.94 -1.10
C LEU A 411 -22.27 -28.05 -0.05
N GLN A 412 -22.48 -29.29 -0.47
CA GLN A 412 -22.30 -30.49 0.35
C GLN A 412 -20.96 -31.18 0.07
N GLN A 413 -20.57 -31.26 -1.20
CA GLN A 413 -19.30 -31.85 -1.62
C GLN A 413 -18.93 -31.39 -3.03
N ILE A 414 -17.66 -31.20 -3.28
CA ILE A 414 -17.09 -31.01 -4.62
C ILE A 414 -15.90 -31.92 -4.82
N LYS A 415 -15.75 -32.47 -6.03
CA LYS A 415 -14.63 -33.33 -6.39
C LYS A 415 -14.27 -33.21 -7.87
N ASN A 416 -13.02 -33.44 -8.18
CA ASN A 416 -12.51 -33.73 -9.52
C ASN A 416 -12.12 -35.23 -9.63
N CYS A 417 -11.30 -35.60 -10.59
CA CYS A 417 -10.87 -37.01 -10.77
C CYS A 417 -10.10 -37.58 -9.59
N SER A 418 -9.40 -36.78 -8.78
CA SER A 418 -8.44 -37.25 -7.78
C SER A 418 -8.57 -36.60 -6.41
N GLN A 419 -9.31 -35.51 -6.31
CA GLN A 419 -9.38 -34.66 -5.11
C GLN A 419 -10.84 -34.36 -4.74
N THR A 420 -11.07 -34.14 -3.45
CA THR A 420 -12.40 -33.82 -2.92
C THR A 420 -12.33 -32.76 -1.82
N TYR A 421 -13.43 -32.02 -1.68
CA TYR A 421 -13.68 -31.09 -0.57
C TYR A 421 -15.14 -31.22 -0.11
N SER A 422 -15.36 -31.16 1.20
CA SER A 422 -16.69 -31.04 1.80
C SER A 422 -16.62 -30.17 3.06
N PRO A 423 -17.52 -29.20 3.22
CA PRO A 423 -17.55 -28.34 4.41
C PRO A 423 -17.71 -29.08 5.73
N THR A 424 -18.31 -30.29 5.69
CA THR A 424 -18.60 -31.12 6.87
C THR A 424 -17.55 -32.18 7.14
N MET A 425 -16.58 -32.34 6.25
CA MET A 425 -15.50 -33.33 6.37
C MET A 425 -14.35 -32.76 7.20
N ALA A 426 -13.71 -33.58 8.03
CA ALA A 426 -12.52 -33.14 8.75
C ALA A 426 -11.42 -32.70 7.76
N GLU A 427 -10.72 -31.62 8.09
CA GLU A 427 -9.78 -30.90 7.19
C GLU A 427 -8.78 -31.80 6.50
N HIS A 428 -8.22 -32.78 7.23
CA HIS A 428 -7.22 -33.72 6.69
C HIS A 428 -7.75 -34.69 5.61
N PHE A 429 -9.07 -34.78 5.41
CA PHE A 429 -9.68 -35.53 4.31
C PHE A 429 -10.01 -34.64 3.11
N ASN A 430 -9.97 -33.33 3.26
CA ASN A 430 -10.17 -32.38 2.18
C ASN A 430 -8.87 -32.27 1.37
N THR A 431 -8.83 -32.95 0.23
CA THR A 431 -7.66 -33.02 -0.64
C THR A 431 -7.69 -32.03 -1.81
N LEU A 432 -8.84 -31.39 -2.06
CA LEU A 432 -8.99 -30.30 -3.03
C LEU A 432 -8.86 -28.96 -2.26
N PRO A 433 -7.73 -28.24 -2.41
CA PRO A 433 -7.47 -27.06 -1.58
C PRO A 433 -8.25 -25.83 -2.02
N ALA A 434 -8.56 -25.72 -3.32
CA ALA A 434 -9.27 -24.60 -3.92
C ALA A 434 -9.79 -24.97 -5.32
N LEU A 435 -10.68 -24.15 -5.86
CA LEU A 435 -11.10 -24.23 -7.24
C LEU A 435 -9.92 -23.95 -8.18
N GLN A 436 -9.85 -24.67 -9.27
CA GLN A 436 -8.78 -24.54 -10.27
C GLN A 436 -9.38 -24.15 -11.62
N THR A 437 -8.72 -23.24 -12.30
CA THR A 437 -9.08 -22.80 -13.65
C THR A 437 -9.05 -23.98 -14.64
N ALA A 438 -9.98 -23.99 -15.58
CA ALA A 438 -10.07 -24.98 -16.66
C ALA A 438 -10.17 -26.44 -16.17
N LYS A 439 -10.86 -26.68 -15.07
CA LYS A 439 -11.14 -28.03 -14.53
C LYS A 439 -12.63 -28.31 -14.48
N GLY A 440 -12.98 -29.57 -14.73
CA GLY A 440 -14.33 -30.10 -14.53
C GLY A 440 -14.51 -30.61 -13.11
N TYR A 441 -15.72 -30.43 -12.58
CA TYR A 441 -16.08 -30.80 -11.23
C TYR A 441 -17.42 -31.56 -11.17
N TRP A 442 -17.50 -32.50 -10.23
CA TRP A 442 -18.73 -32.98 -9.65
C TRP A 442 -19.05 -32.16 -8.42
N VAL A 443 -20.23 -31.54 -8.39
CA VAL A 443 -20.70 -30.72 -7.28
C VAL A 443 -22.01 -31.28 -6.74
N ASN A 444 -22.05 -31.66 -5.48
CA ASN A 444 -23.26 -32.03 -4.76
C ASN A 444 -23.79 -30.83 -4.01
N ASN A 445 -24.99 -30.38 -4.38
CA ASN A 445 -25.64 -29.22 -3.82
C ASN A 445 -26.94 -29.59 -3.09
N SER A 446 -27.22 -28.94 -1.97
CA SER A 446 -28.39 -29.27 -1.12
C SER A 446 -29.72 -28.82 -1.70
N SER A 447 -29.74 -27.79 -2.54
CA SER A 447 -30.94 -27.18 -3.11
C SER A 447 -30.67 -26.67 -4.54
N ALA A 448 -31.71 -26.41 -5.31
CA ALA A 448 -31.58 -25.73 -6.59
C ALA A 448 -31.03 -24.30 -6.36
N ASN A 449 -30.02 -23.91 -7.12
CA ASN A 449 -29.36 -22.63 -7.03
C ASN A 449 -28.79 -22.23 -8.40
N THR A 450 -28.65 -20.94 -8.66
CA THR A 450 -27.88 -20.41 -9.78
C THR A 450 -26.65 -19.69 -9.22
N LEU A 451 -25.47 -20.20 -9.54
CA LEU A 451 -24.23 -19.52 -9.24
C LEU A 451 -24.07 -18.39 -10.25
N SER A 452 -23.85 -17.17 -9.75
CA SER A 452 -23.40 -16.04 -10.56
C SER A 452 -21.96 -15.75 -10.18
N VAL A 453 -21.02 -16.14 -11.01
CA VAL A 453 -19.59 -15.97 -10.76
C VAL A 453 -18.99 -15.01 -11.76
N GLN A 454 -18.05 -14.21 -11.29
CA GLN A 454 -17.39 -13.17 -12.05
C GLN A 454 -15.92 -13.51 -12.24
N GLY A 455 -15.39 -13.24 -13.43
CA GLY A 455 -13.97 -13.44 -13.71
C GLY A 455 -13.61 -13.07 -15.15
N GLN A 456 -12.37 -13.25 -15.52
CA GLN A 456 -11.95 -13.06 -16.90
C GLN A 456 -12.27 -14.28 -17.74
N LEU A 457 -12.87 -14.07 -18.91
CA LEU A 457 -13.15 -15.15 -19.85
C LEU A 457 -11.84 -15.81 -20.28
N LEU A 458 -11.79 -17.14 -20.21
CA LEU A 458 -10.64 -17.91 -20.70
C LEU A 458 -10.65 -17.92 -22.22
N SER A 459 -9.48 -17.69 -22.83
CA SER A 459 -9.33 -17.89 -24.27
C SER A 459 -9.31 -19.40 -24.58
N PRO A 460 -10.33 -19.97 -25.24
CA PRO A 460 -10.40 -21.40 -25.50
C PRO A 460 -9.23 -21.91 -26.34
N THR A 461 -8.75 -21.08 -27.27
CA THR A 461 -7.66 -21.40 -28.20
C THR A 461 -6.27 -21.40 -27.55
N SER A 462 -6.09 -20.70 -26.42
CA SER A 462 -4.81 -20.66 -25.69
C SER A 462 -4.73 -21.62 -24.50
N HIS A 463 -5.86 -22.25 -24.11
CA HIS A 463 -5.91 -23.20 -23.00
C HIS A 463 -5.99 -24.64 -23.49
N SER A 464 -4.86 -25.35 -23.41
CA SER A 464 -4.76 -26.76 -23.76
C SER A 464 -5.05 -27.64 -22.55
N GLN A 465 -5.97 -28.61 -22.71
CA GLN A 465 -6.27 -29.64 -21.70
C GLN A 465 -5.64 -30.95 -22.12
N ALA A 466 -4.63 -31.42 -21.37
CA ALA A 466 -3.99 -32.69 -21.62
C ALA A 466 -4.91 -33.85 -21.24
N LEU A 467 -5.20 -34.75 -22.19
CA LEU A 467 -6.00 -35.96 -22.00
C LEU A 467 -5.12 -37.21 -22.03
N VAL A 468 -5.42 -38.14 -21.13
CA VAL A 468 -4.79 -39.48 -21.12
C VAL A 468 -5.70 -40.49 -21.81
N SER A 469 -5.15 -41.60 -22.28
CA SER A 469 -5.97 -42.70 -22.83
C SER A 469 -7.03 -43.16 -21.82
N GLY A 470 -8.25 -43.33 -22.26
CA GLY A 470 -9.40 -43.62 -21.42
C GLY A 470 -10.21 -42.38 -21.07
N TRP A 471 -10.86 -42.40 -19.89
CA TRP A 471 -11.79 -41.34 -19.45
C TRP A 471 -11.08 -40.14 -18.83
N ASN A 472 -11.47 -38.94 -19.27
CA ASN A 472 -10.99 -37.65 -18.77
C ASN A 472 -12.19 -36.78 -18.40
N LEU A 473 -12.13 -36.10 -17.25
CA LEU A 473 -13.11 -35.08 -16.84
C LEU A 473 -12.63 -33.74 -17.36
N VAL A 474 -13.37 -33.16 -18.30
CA VAL A 474 -12.96 -31.99 -19.09
C VAL A 474 -13.88 -30.81 -18.81
N SER A 475 -13.32 -29.61 -18.70
CA SER A 475 -14.06 -28.36 -18.69
C SER A 475 -14.40 -27.93 -20.10
N TYR A 476 -15.59 -27.33 -20.30
CA TYR A 476 -15.94 -26.65 -21.53
C TYR A 476 -15.62 -25.16 -21.41
N LEU A 477 -14.69 -24.66 -22.24
CA LEU A 477 -14.14 -23.31 -22.12
C LEU A 477 -14.82 -22.26 -23.02
N PRO A 478 -15.36 -22.59 -24.22
CA PRO A 478 -16.02 -21.59 -25.05
C PRO A 478 -17.22 -20.95 -24.35
N ASP A 479 -17.49 -19.69 -24.69
CA ASP A 479 -18.58 -18.88 -24.13
C ASP A 479 -19.95 -19.12 -24.80
N SER A 480 -19.96 -19.91 -25.85
CA SER A 480 -21.17 -20.30 -26.56
C SER A 480 -21.24 -21.80 -26.75
N SER A 481 -22.46 -22.33 -26.84
CA SER A 481 -22.68 -23.75 -27.13
C SER A 481 -22.19 -24.12 -28.51
N MET A 482 -21.54 -25.27 -28.65
CA MET A 482 -21.06 -25.81 -29.93
C MET A 482 -21.50 -27.25 -30.13
N ALA A 483 -21.68 -27.66 -31.39
CA ALA A 483 -21.82 -29.08 -31.73
C ALA A 483 -20.58 -29.84 -31.23
N ILE A 484 -20.77 -31.08 -30.69
CA ILE A 484 -19.67 -31.89 -30.14
C ILE A 484 -18.58 -32.12 -31.19
N SER A 485 -18.97 -32.41 -32.44
CA SER A 485 -18.03 -32.59 -33.54
C SER A 485 -17.18 -31.36 -33.85
N THR A 486 -17.74 -30.18 -33.72
CA THR A 486 -17.03 -28.90 -33.89
C THR A 486 -16.12 -28.61 -32.70
N ALA A 487 -16.63 -28.76 -31.49
CA ALA A 487 -15.87 -28.50 -30.27
C ALA A 487 -14.65 -29.40 -30.13
N LEU A 488 -14.75 -30.64 -30.59
CA LEU A 488 -13.69 -31.64 -30.49
C LEU A 488 -12.97 -31.88 -31.83
N ALA A 489 -13.13 -31.02 -32.84
CA ALA A 489 -12.58 -31.20 -34.18
C ALA A 489 -11.07 -31.55 -34.18
N GLY A 490 -10.29 -30.92 -33.31
CA GLY A 490 -8.84 -31.13 -33.19
C GLY A 490 -8.42 -32.53 -32.69
N ILE A 491 -9.35 -33.27 -32.05
CA ILE A 491 -9.08 -34.58 -31.45
C ILE A 491 -10.13 -35.63 -31.83
N ILE A 492 -11.06 -35.32 -32.73
CA ILE A 492 -12.24 -36.14 -33.02
C ILE A 492 -11.91 -37.59 -33.39
N ASP A 493 -10.81 -37.81 -34.09
CA ASP A 493 -10.33 -39.17 -34.51
C ASP A 493 -9.91 -40.03 -33.31
N ARG A 494 -9.64 -39.44 -32.17
CA ARG A 494 -9.26 -40.11 -30.93
C ARG A 494 -10.43 -40.28 -29.97
N VAL A 495 -11.53 -39.52 -30.17
CA VAL A 495 -12.71 -39.59 -29.31
C VAL A 495 -13.47 -40.89 -29.53
N GLN A 496 -13.66 -41.67 -28.46
CA GLN A 496 -14.49 -42.87 -28.44
C GLN A 496 -15.91 -42.59 -27.97
N GLU A 497 -16.05 -41.78 -26.92
CA GLU A 497 -17.35 -41.46 -26.29
C GLU A 497 -17.25 -40.17 -25.50
N VAL A 498 -18.33 -39.38 -25.48
CA VAL A 498 -18.55 -38.20 -24.63
C VAL A 498 -19.75 -38.43 -23.74
N ARG A 499 -19.65 -38.18 -22.44
CA ARG A 499 -20.76 -38.27 -21.47
C ARG A 499 -21.01 -36.92 -20.77
N SER A 500 -22.29 -36.58 -20.70
CA SER A 500 -22.82 -35.55 -19.82
C SER A 500 -23.38 -36.21 -18.56
N LEU A 501 -23.98 -35.39 -17.65
CA LEU A 501 -24.68 -35.91 -16.47
C LEU A 501 -25.77 -36.95 -16.84
N ASN A 502 -26.50 -36.72 -17.94
CA ASN A 502 -27.72 -37.45 -18.28
C ASN A 502 -27.68 -38.06 -19.71
N GLY A 503 -26.53 -38.16 -20.33
CA GLY A 503 -26.47 -38.65 -21.69
C GLY A 503 -25.09 -39.05 -22.18
N SER A 504 -25.05 -39.72 -23.34
CA SER A 504 -23.82 -40.06 -24.02
C SER A 504 -23.91 -39.73 -25.52
N TRP A 505 -22.74 -39.58 -26.15
CA TRP A 505 -22.56 -39.33 -27.56
C TRP A 505 -21.31 -40.08 -28.07
N THR A 506 -21.40 -40.62 -29.26
CA THR A 506 -20.24 -41.24 -29.94
C THR A 506 -20.10 -40.67 -31.34
N PRO A 507 -18.86 -40.65 -31.91
CA PRO A 507 -18.64 -40.11 -33.26
C PRO A 507 -19.41 -40.87 -34.36
N SER A 508 -19.60 -42.17 -34.20
CA SER A 508 -20.22 -43.03 -35.22
C SER A 508 -21.74 -43.07 -35.18
N LEU A 509 -22.37 -42.95 -34.00
CA LEU A 509 -23.80 -43.14 -33.82
C LEU A 509 -24.54 -41.89 -33.34
N GLY A 510 -23.82 -40.80 -32.99
CA GLY A 510 -24.41 -39.67 -32.28
C GLY A 510 -24.78 -40.03 -30.85
N GLY A 511 -25.85 -39.46 -30.31
CA GLY A 511 -26.24 -39.73 -28.93
C GLY A 511 -27.48 -38.99 -28.45
N SER A 512 -27.72 -39.00 -27.15
CA SER A 512 -28.84 -38.32 -26.48
C SER A 512 -28.66 -36.81 -26.36
N PHE A 513 -27.48 -36.28 -26.66
CA PHE A 513 -27.19 -34.86 -26.78
C PHE A 513 -26.17 -34.61 -27.90
N SER A 514 -26.12 -33.41 -28.46
CA SER A 514 -25.31 -33.09 -29.64
C SER A 514 -24.45 -31.83 -29.47
N THR A 515 -24.58 -31.13 -28.35
CA THR A 515 -23.87 -29.87 -28.08
C THR A 515 -23.16 -29.92 -26.74
N LEU A 516 -21.99 -29.24 -26.66
CA LEU A 516 -21.35 -28.87 -25.40
C LEU A 516 -21.75 -27.43 -25.06
N GLU A 517 -21.91 -27.14 -23.78
CA GLU A 517 -22.50 -25.89 -23.30
C GLU A 517 -21.62 -25.25 -22.20
N PRO A 518 -21.53 -23.90 -22.14
CA PRO A 518 -20.87 -23.18 -21.04
C PRO A 518 -21.40 -23.60 -19.67
N GLY A 519 -20.53 -23.61 -18.67
CA GLY A 519 -20.90 -23.99 -17.30
C GLY A 519 -20.95 -25.50 -17.03
N LYS A 520 -20.87 -26.34 -18.07
CA LYS A 520 -20.91 -27.79 -17.95
C LYS A 520 -19.52 -28.42 -18.11
N ALA A 521 -19.29 -29.51 -17.41
CA ALA A 521 -18.17 -30.40 -17.61
C ALA A 521 -18.63 -31.70 -18.30
N TYR A 522 -17.70 -32.38 -18.95
CA TYR A 522 -17.96 -33.60 -19.70
C TYR A 522 -16.90 -34.65 -19.41
N TRP A 523 -17.30 -35.93 -19.41
CA TRP A 523 -16.39 -37.02 -19.51
C TRP A 523 -16.11 -37.32 -20.98
N ILE A 524 -14.84 -37.27 -21.36
CA ILE A 524 -14.39 -37.61 -22.72
C ILE A 524 -13.46 -38.81 -22.66
N LYS A 525 -13.83 -39.86 -23.38
CA LYS A 525 -13.00 -41.06 -23.54
C LYS A 525 -12.20 -40.96 -24.83
N VAL A 526 -10.88 -41.02 -24.74
CA VAL A 526 -9.99 -41.00 -25.89
C VAL A 526 -9.19 -42.31 -25.99
N SER A 527 -8.87 -42.72 -27.23
CA SER A 527 -8.13 -43.94 -27.53
C SER A 527 -6.65 -43.85 -27.12
N GLU A 528 -6.06 -42.65 -27.20
CA GLU A 528 -4.66 -42.37 -26.93
C GLU A 528 -4.49 -40.97 -26.34
N PRO A 529 -3.36 -40.67 -25.68
CA PRO A 529 -3.10 -39.34 -25.14
C PRO A 529 -3.14 -38.24 -26.21
N CYS A 530 -3.77 -37.13 -25.92
CA CYS A 530 -3.85 -35.95 -26.80
C CYS A 530 -4.09 -34.68 -26.02
N ASN A 531 -3.99 -33.55 -26.69
CA ASN A 531 -4.30 -32.23 -26.11
C ASN A 531 -5.59 -31.68 -26.74
N LEU A 532 -6.57 -31.38 -25.90
CA LEU A 532 -7.80 -30.70 -26.32
C LEU A 532 -7.58 -29.21 -26.28
N VAL A 533 -7.76 -28.57 -27.43
CA VAL A 533 -7.86 -27.12 -27.58
C VAL A 533 -9.17 -26.86 -28.29
N TYR A 534 -10.02 -26.02 -27.73
CA TYR A 534 -11.28 -25.63 -28.37
C TYR A 534 -11.03 -24.61 -29.47
N PRO A 535 -11.84 -24.60 -30.54
CA PRO A 535 -11.71 -23.66 -31.65
C PRO A 535 -12.04 -22.21 -31.26
#